data_24c79b2b30ce99d1e1a7b98ffce3ab26
#
_entry.id   24c79b2b30ce99d1e1a7b98ffce3ab26
#
_cell.length_a   1.000
_cell.length_b   1.000
_cell.length_c   1.000
_cell.angle_alpha   90.00
_cell.angle_beta   90.00
_cell.angle_gamma   90.00
#
_symmetry.space_group_name_H-M   'P 1'
#
loop_
_entity.id
_entity.type
_entity.pdbx_description
1 polymer ?
#
loop_
_entity_poly.entity_id
_entity_poly.type
_entity_poly.pdbx_seq_one_letter_code
_entity_poly.pdbx_strand_id
1 'polypeptide(L)'
;LRGKLLGPAQNFLTRTLGAGNEKAYIGKEGWLFYRKDVDYLTSSGFLDKKSATDPRQAILEFAGQLKSRGIQLVIVPTPLKPAIHPEKLSDRYDASAPALKNGSYDRFVKDLKKEGLLVFDPTSVLMEIKAQGHDSFLPADTHWNPQGMDAAASALSLFLEKNCDIERGQDNRYQRKALSVKHHGDIAGMLMLPPTQTLFPPTPYDISQVSTSSGELWSP
;
A
#
# COMPACT_ATOMS: atom_id res chain seq x y z
N LEU A 1 14.73 31.14 10.67
CA LEU A 1 15.95 30.78 9.94
C LEU A 1 15.93 29.29 9.53
N ARG A 2 15.65 28.36 10.44
CA ARG A 2 15.67 26.90 10.20
C ARG A 2 14.78 26.50 9.02
N GLY A 3 13.51 26.94 8.96
CA GLY A 3 12.57 26.58 7.89
C GLY A 3 12.96 27.12 6.50
N LYS A 4 13.73 28.21 6.41
CA LYS A 4 14.20 28.77 5.13
C LYS A 4 15.41 28.04 4.56
N LEU A 5 16.16 27.29 5.40
CA LEU A 5 17.38 26.59 4.99
C LEU A 5 17.14 25.10 4.72
N LEU A 6 16.18 24.47 5.39
CA LEU A 6 15.94 23.03 5.28
C LEU A 6 15.55 22.59 3.86
N GLY A 7 14.61 23.25 3.22
CA GLY A 7 14.17 22.89 1.88
C GLY A 7 15.30 22.97 0.84
N PRO A 8 16.02 24.12 0.73
CA PRO A 8 17.17 24.22 -0.16
C PRO A 8 18.28 23.20 0.12
N ALA A 9 18.60 22.96 1.38
CA ALA A 9 19.61 21.97 1.78
C ALA A 9 19.17 20.54 1.39
N GLN A 10 17.92 20.16 1.67
CA GLN A 10 17.38 18.88 1.27
C GLN A 10 17.35 18.74 -0.26
N ASN A 11 16.97 19.79 -0.98
CA ASN A 11 16.97 19.76 -2.45
C ASN A 11 18.39 19.55 -3.03
N PHE A 12 19.40 20.18 -2.43
CA PHE A 12 20.79 19.94 -2.80
C PHE A 12 21.21 18.49 -2.54
N LEU A 13 20.96 17.97 -1.35
CA LEU A 13 21.28 16.60 -0.97
C LEU A 13 20.57 15.58 -1.88
N THR A 14 19.29 15.79 -2.15
CA THR A 14 18.51 14.89 -3.01
C THR A 14 19.01 14.94 -4.45
N ARG A 15 19.24 16.13 -5.01
CA ARG A 15 19.65 16.30 -6.41
C ARG A 15 21.10 15.82 -6.66
N THR A 16 22.02 16.08 -5.73
CA THR A 16 23.44 15.86 -5.95
C THR A 16 23.90 14.49 -5.44
N LEU A 17 23.34 14.05 -4.32
CA LEU A 17 23.77 12.83 -3.64
C LEU A 17 22.73 11.70 -3.69
N GLY A 18 21.55 11.93 -4.28
CA GLY A 18 20.46 10.96 -4.22
C GLY A 18 20.00 10.65 -2.79
N ALA A 19 20.24 11.57 -1.85
CA ALA A 19 19.94 11.34 -0.45
C ALA A 19 18.48 11.72 -0.12
N GLY A 20 17.79 10.78 0.52
CA GLY A 20 16.49 11.04 1.16
C GLY A 20 16.64 11.79 2.49
N ASN A 21 15.67 11.61 3.38
CA ASN A 21 15.71 12.17 4.74
C ASN A 21 15.26 11.10 5.77
N GLU A 22 14.93 11.53 6.99
CA GLU A 22 14.46 10.62 8.05
C GLU A 22 13.11 9.94 7.74
N LYS A 23 12.39 10.38 6.70
CA LYS A 23 11.08 9.81 6.31
C LYS A 23 11.11 9.03 5.00
N ALA A 24 12.03 9.35 4.09
CA ALA A 24 12.01 8.78 2.75
C ALA A 24 13.40 8.36 2.27
N TYR A 25 13.45 7.21 1.59
CA TYR A 25 14.56 6.78 0.73
C TYR A 25 14.28 7.19 -0.70
N ILE A 26 15.34 7.59 -1.40
CA ILE A 26 15.32 7.80 -2.85
C ILE A 26 15.62 6.45 -3.51
N GLY A 27 14.72 5.99 -4.35
CA GLY A 27 14.90 4.83 -5.21
C GLY A 27 15.34 5.23 -6.61
N LYS A 28 15.23 4.30 -7.55
CA LYS A 28 15.58 4.48 -8.95
C LYS A 28 14.41 5.10 -9.75
N GLU A 29 14.71 5.73 -10.85
CA GLU A 29 13.71 6.18 -11.83
C GLU A 29 12.59 7.06 -11.23
N GLY A 30 12.92 7.89 -10.24
CA GLY A 30 11.93 8.75 -9.55
C GLY A 30 11.07 8.07 -8.50
N TRP A 31 11.36 6.80 -8.19
CA TRP A 31 10.67 6.11 -7.10
C TRP A 31 11.14 6.61 -5.74
N LEU A 32 10.18 6.74 -4.83
CA LEU A 32 10.40 7.08 -3.43
C LEU A 32 9.84 5.97 -2.55
N PHE A 33 10.49 5.73 -1.43
CA PHE A 33 10.07 4.70 -0.47
C PHE A 33 9.97 5.28 0.93
N TYR A 34 8.85 4.99 1.60
CA TYR A 34 8.68 5.39 2.99
C TYR A 34 9.66 4.60 3.87
N ARG A 35 10.44 5.31 4.68
CA ARG A 35 11.51 4.69 5.47
C ARG A 35 10.99 3.61 6.41
N LYS A 36 9.86 3.84 7.08
CA LYS A 36 9.29 2.86 8.01
C LYS A 36 8.84 1.56 7.35
N ASP A 37 8.46 1.58 6.07
CA ASP A 37 8.13 0.36 5.33
C ASP A 37 9.38 -0.51 5.12
N VAL A 38 10.50 0.12 4.78
CA VAL A 38 11.79 -0.56 4.64
C VAL A 38 12.29 -1.07 5.99
N ASP A 39 12.19 -0.24 7.03
CA ASP A 39 12.59 -0.60 8.41
C ASP A 39 11.76 -1.80 8.91
N TYR A 40 10.46 -1.83 8.63
CA TYR A 40 9.61 -2.97 8.97
C TYR A 40 10.05 -4.25 8.26
N LEU A 41 10.32 -4.20 6.95
CA LEU A 41 10.76 -5.38 6.20
C LEU A 41 12.11 -5.93 6.67
N THR A 42 13.00 -5.06 7.12
CA THR A 42 14.36 -5.41 7.55
C THR A 42 14.47 -5.68 9.06
N SER A 43 13.40 -5.44 9.82
CA SER A 43 13.39 -5.69 11.26
C SER A 43 13.35 -7.18 11.61
N SER A 44 13.79 -7.52 12.82
CA SER A 44 13.89 -8.89 13.35
C SER A 44 12.56 -9.63 13.52
N GLY A 45 11.45 -9.02 13.14
CA GLY A 45 10.10 -9.58 13.30
C GLY A 45 9.34 -8.98 14.49
N PHE A 46 8.03 -9.09 14.42
CA PHE A 46 7.11 -8.47 15.41
C PHE A 46 6.36 -9.49 16.28
N LEU A 47 6.61 -10.79 16.08
CA LEU A 47 5.97 -11.89 16.84
C LEU A 47 6.83 -12.44 17.97
N ASP A 48 7.78 -11.68 18.47
CA ASP A 48 8.57 -12.10 19.61
C ASP A 48 7.70 -12.04 20.89
N LYS A 49 7.68 -13.14 21.66
CA LYS A 49 6.84 -13.27 22.88
C LYS A 49 7.08 -12.18 23.94
N LYS A 50 8.18 -11.45 23.84
CA LYS A 50 8.51 -10.29 24.69
C LYS A 50 8.14 -8.95 24.08
N SER A 51 7.65 -8.94 22.83
CA SER A 51 7.32 -7.72 22.12
C SER A 51 5.92 -7.26 22.47
N ALA A 52 5.81 -6.05 23.05
CA ALA A 52 4.54 -5.35 23.21
C ALA A 52 3.85 -5.02 21.86
N THR A 53 4.44 -5.46 20.74
CA THR A 53 4.00 -5.15 19.37
C THR A 53 3.29 -6.31 18.66
N ASP A 54 3.12 -7.47 19.32
CA ASP A 54 2.37 -8.59 18.74
C ASP A 54 0.87 -8.27 18.69
N PRO A 55 0.27 -8.06 17.52
CA PRO A 55 -1.11 -7.62 17.42
C PRO A 55 -2.14 -8.76 17.49
N ARG A 56 -1.69 -10.03 17.53
CA ARG A 56 -2.60 -11.19 17.39
C ARG A 56 -3.67 -11.22 18.47
N GLN A 57 -3.31 -11.01 19.73
CA GLN A 57 -4.27 -11.04 20.82
C GLN A 57 -5.37 -9.96 20.64
N ALA A 58 -4.96 -8.73 20.34
CA ALA A 58 -5.91 -7.65 20.13
C ALA A 58 -6.85 -7.91 18.94
N ILE A 59 -6.32 -8.49 17.84
CA ILE A 59 -7.12 -8.88 16.68
C ILE A 59 -8.14 -9.95 17.04
N LEU A 60 -7.73 -10.98 17.81
CA LEU A 60 -8.61 -12.09 18.24
C LEU A 60 -9.70 -11.60 19.19
N GLU A 61 -9.37 -10.74 20.14
CA GLU A 61 -10.33 -10.11 21.04
C GLU A 61 -11.35 -9.27 20.26
N PHE A 62 -10.89 -8.45 19.31
CA PHE A 62 -11.76 -7.67 18.45
C PHE A 62 -12.67 -8.55 17.58
N ALA A 63 -12.11 -9.62 16.98
CA ALA A 63 -12.87 -10.59 16.21
C ALA A 63 -13.97 -11.26 17.05
N GLY A 64 -13.68 -11.60 18.30
CA GLY A 64 -14.65 -12.15 19.25
C GLY A 64 -15.80 -11.18 19.54
N GLN A 65 -15.48 -9.89 19.75
CA GLN A 65 -16.49 -8.84 19.97
C GLN A 65 -17.38 -8.65 18.74
N LEU A 66 -16.82 -8.67 17.54
CA LEU A 66 -17.60 -8.56 16.29
C LEU A 66 -18.50 -9.79 16.10
N LYS A 67 -17.96 -11.00 16.32
CA LYS A 67 -18.71 -12.25 16.21
C LYS A 67 -19.90 -12.32 17.16
N SER A 68 -19.77 -11.82 18.38
CA SER A 68 -20.89 -11.77 19.35
C SER A 68 -22.03 -10.85 18.89
N ARG A 69 -21.75 -9.95 17.91
CA ARG A 69 -22.71 -9.04 17.29
C ARG A 69 -23.19 -9.51 15.90
N GLY A 70 -22.84 -10.73 15.50
CA GLY A 70 -23.16 -11.26 14.16
C GLY A 70 -22.36 -10.63 13.01
N ILE A 71 -21.24 -9.96 13.32
CA ILE A 71 -20.39 -9.31 12.31
C ILE A 71 -19.21 -10.21 11.98
N GLN A 72 -18.99 -10.48 10.70
CA GLN A 72 -17.86 -11.26 10.20
C GLN A 72 -16.69 -10.32 9.91
N LEU A 73 -15.50 -10.68 10.43
CA LEU A 73 -14.25 -9.93 10.22
C LEU A 73 -13.41 -10.59 9.12
N VAL A 74 -12.97 -9.79 8.18
CA VAL A 74 -11.95 -10.16 7.20
C VAL A 74 -10.71 -9.29 7.42
N ILE A 75 -9.55 -9.91 7.58
CA ILE A 75 -8.27 -9.21 7.71
C ILE A 75 -7.64 -9.09 6.31
N VAL A 76 -7.26 -7.88 5.94
CA VAL A 76 -6.57 -7.59 4.67
C VAL A 76 -5.21 -6.97 4.99
N PRO A 77 -4.15 -7.78 5.15
CA PRO A 77 -2.80 -7.24 5.31
C PRO A 77 -2.38 -6.55 4.01
N THR A 78 -2.10 -5.26 4.09
CA THR A 78 -1.72 -4.47 2.91
C THR A 78 -0.23 -4.64 2.62
N PRO A 79 0.18 -5.18 1.46
CA PRO A 79 1.58 -5.26 1.08
C PRO A 79 2.22 -3.88 0.96
N LEU A 80 3.47 -3.78 1.39
CA LEU A 80 4.24 -2.55 1.33
C LEU A 80 4.89 -2.39 -0.05
N LYS A 81 5.04 -1.16 -0.50
CA LYS A 81 5.68 -0.85 -1.78
C LYS A 81 7.06 -1.48 -1.96
N PRO A 82 8.01 -1.38 -1.00
CA PRO A 82 9.31 -2.04 -1.14
C PRO A 82 9.24 -3.57 -1.09
N ALA A 83 8.12 -4.15 -0.62
CA ALA A 83 7.90 -5.59 -0.67
C ALA A 83 7.59 -6.07 -2.10
N ILE A 84 6.85 -5.28 -2.87
CA ILE A 84 6.44 -5.63 -4.23
C ILE A 84 7.48 -5.18 -5.27
N HIS A 85 8.06 -3.98 -5.10
CA HIS A 85 9.01 -3.36 -6.02
C HIS A 85 10.39 -3.12 -5.38
N PRO A 86 11.08 -4.16 -4.84
CA PRO A 86 12.40 -4.00 -4.24
C PRO A 86 13.47 -3.61 -5.27
N GLU A 87 13.30 -3.97 -6.55
CA GLU A 87 14.18 -3.62 -7.67
C GLU A 87 14.21 -2.10 -7.94
N LYS A 88 13.15 -1.40 -7.59
CA LYS A 88 13.09 0.07 -7.70
C LYS A 88 13.82 0.76 -6.53
N LEU A 89 14.10 0.03 -5.45
CA LEU A 89 14.85 0.54 -4.30
C LEU A 89 16.34 0.18 -4.37
N SER A 90 16.70 -1.03 -4.80
CA SER A 90 18.05 -1.55 -4.70
C SER A 90 18.43 -2.42 -5.90
N ASP A 91 19.71 -2.32 -6.33
CA ASP A 91 20.30 -3.17 -7.38
C ASP A 91 20.53 -4.63 -6.95
N ARG A 92 20.25 -4.96 -5.70
CA ARG A 92 20.30 -6.35 -5.21
C ARG A 92 19.13 -7.20 -5.71
N TYR A 93 18.11 -6.57 -6.28
CA TYR A 93 16.90 -7.21 -6.77
C TYR A 93 16.69 -6.84 -8.23
N ASP A 94 16.15 -7.77 -8.99
CA ASP A 94 15.63 -7.55 -10.34
C ASP A 94 14.09 -7.61 -10.34
N ALA A 95 13.47 -7.41 -11.50
CA ALA A 95 12.02 -7.39 -11.65
C ALA A 95 11.37 -8.75 -11.34
N SER A 96 12.13 -9.86 -11.42
CA SER A 96 11.64 -11.22 -11.12
C SER A 96 11.70 -11.57 -9.63
N ALA A 97 12.26 -10.70 -8.79
CA ALA A 97 12.38 -10.94 -7.36
C ALA A 97 10.99 -11.23 -6.75
N PRO A 98 10.88 -12.27 -5.91
CA PRO A 98 9.64 -12.55 -5.19
C PRO A 98 9.31 -11.41 -4.23
N ALA A 99 8.04 -11.31 -3.82
CA ALA A 99 7.63 -10.34 -2.83
C ALA A 99 8.42 -10.52 -1.52
N LEU A 100 8.98 -9.43 -1.02
CA LEU A 100 9.69 -9.44 0.27
C LEU A 100 8.66 -9.45 1.41
N LYS A 101 9.02 -10.12 2.50
CA LYS A 101 8.19 -10.21 3.69
C LYS A 101 9.04 -10.01 4.95
N ASN A 102 8.43 -9.40 5.96
CA ASN A 102 9.01 -9.45 7.30
C ASN A 102 9.08 -10.90 7.79
N GLY A 103 10.13 -11.27 8.51
CA GLY A 103 10.35 -12.65 8.97
C GLY A 103 9.23 -13.24 9.83
N SER A 104 8.36 -12.41 10.41
CA SER A 104 7.21 -12.86 11.20
C SER A 104 5.91 -12.99 10.40
N TYR A 105 5.86 -12.48 9.16
CA TYR A 105 4.61 -12.29 8.42
C TYR A 105 3.86 -13.59 8.14
N ASP A 106 4.54 -14.58 7.58
CA ASP A 106 3.89 -15.86 7.21
C ASP A 106 3.35 -16.59 8.43
N ARG A 107 4.09 -16.53 9.54
CA ARG A 107 3.62 -17.08 10.83
C ARG A 107 2.40 -16.32 11.34
N PHE A 108 2.42 -15.01 11.28
CA PHE A 108 1.29 -14.17 11.70
C PHE A 108 0.01 -14.53 10.94
N VAL A 109 0.07 -14.58 9.61
CA VAL A 109 -1.08 -14.95 8.77
C VAL A 109 -1.55 -16.38 9.06
N LYS A 110 -0.61 -17.31 9.20
CA LYS A 110 -0.91 -18.72 9.53
C LYS A 110 -1.64 -18.84 10.87
N ASP A 111 -1.15 -18.13 11.89
CA ASP A 111 -1.74 -18.20 13.24
C ASP A 111 -3.17 -17.61 13.22
N LEU A 112 -3.41 -16.48 12.55
CA LEU A 112 -4.77 -15.90 12.43
C LEU A 112 -5.74 -16.86 11.70
N LYS A 113 -5.30 -17.48 10.60
CA LYS A 113 -6.11 -18.48 9.88
C LYS A 113 -6.43 -19.71 10.73
N LYS A 114 -5.49 -20.14 11.58
CA LYS A 114 -5.66 -21.27 12.51
C LYS A 114 -6.74 -20.99 13.56
N GLU A 115 -6.88 -19.73 13.97
CA GLU A 115 -7.94 -19.27 14.88
C GLU A 115 -9.29 -19.01 14.15
N GLY A 116 -9.39 -19.39 12.87
CA GLY A 116 -10.62 -19.31 12.10
C GLY A 116 -10.90 -17.93 11.50
N LEU A 117 -9.93 -17.00 11.51
CA LEU A 117 -10.10 -15.71 10.87
C LEU A 117 -9.93 -15.80 9.35
N LEU A 118 -10.75 -15.06 8.63
CA LEU A 118 -10.59 -14.87 7.20
C LEU A 118 -9.47 -13.87 6.96
N VAL A 119 -8.46 -14.27 6.16
CA VAL A 119 -7.33 -13.40 5.80
C VAL A 119 -7.18 -13.43 4.29
N PHE A 120 -7.39 -12.28 3.67
CA PHE A 120 -7.14 -12.03 2.25
C PHE A 120 -5.82 -11.25 2.09
N ASP A 121 -4.82 -11.87 1.48
CA ASP A 121 -3.51 -11.25 1.20
C ASP A 121 -3.43 -10.91 -0.30
N PRO A 122 -3.46 -9.62 -0.69
CA PRO A 122 -3.43 -9.21 -2.10
C PRO A 122 -2.03 -9.27 -2.72
N THR A 123 -1.01 -9.75 -2.01
CA THR A 123 0.38 -9.81 -2.52
C THR A 123 0.48 -10.52 -3.86
N SER A 124 -0.18 -11.67 -4.04
CA SER A 124 -0.12 -12.43 -5.29
C SER A 124 -0.69 -11.64 -6.47
N VAL A 125 -1.79 -10.94 -6.26
CA VAL A 125 -2.45 -10.11 -7.28
C VAL A 125 -1.54 -8.96 -7.73
N LEU A 126 -0.87 -8.28 -6.80
CA LEU A 126 0.06 -7.21 -7.12
C LEU A 126 1.33 -7.73 -7.81
N MET A 127 1.78 -8.93 -7.44
CA MET A 127 2.91 -9.59 -8.11
C MET A 127 2.56 -10.05 -9.53
N GLU A 128 1.32 -10.46 -9.81
CA GLU A 128 0.84 -10.76 -11.16
C GLU A 128 0.89 -9.54 -12.08
N ILE A 129 0.45 -8.36 -11.59
CA ILE A 129 0.60 -7.08 -12.32
C ILE A 129 2.06 -6.82 -12.65
N LYS A 130 2.94 -6.97 -11.67
CA LYS A 130 4.39 -6.80 -11.86
C LYS A 130 4.95 -7.80 -12.88
N ALA A 131 4.54 -9.05 -12.85
CA ALA A 131 4.99 -10.08 -13.82
C ALA A 131 4.54 -9.76 -15.26
N GLN A 132 3.48 -8.97 -15.43
CA GLN A 132 3.02 -8.46 -16.72
C GLN A 132 3.79 -7.19 -17.16
N GLY A 133 4.78 -6.75 -16.42
CA GLY A 133 5.60 -5.57 -16.71
C GLY A 133 4.95 -4.24 -16.30
N HIS A 134 3.94 -4.26 -15.42
CA HIS A 134 3.26 -3.06 -14.94
C HIS A 134 3.60 -2.77 -13.47
N ASP A 135 3.58 -1.50 -13.13
CA ASP A 135 3.70 -1.07 -11.75
C ASP A 135 2.34 -1.20 -11.03
N SER A 136 2.36 -1.58 -9.75
CA SER A 136 1.16 -1.66 -8.91
C SER A 136 1.08 -0.56 -7.85
N PHE A 137 2.12 0.28 -7.75
CA PHE A 137 2.22 1.41 -6.83
C PHE A 137 2.50 2.71 -7.56
N LEU A 138 2.14 3.82 -6.93
CA LEU A 138 2.51 5.17 -7.37
C LEU A 138 4.00 5.44 -7.04
N PRO A 139 4.83 5.89 -7.99
CA PRO A 139 6.27 6.03 -7.76
C PRO A 139 6.65 6.94 -6.58
N ALA A 140 6.00 8.09 -6.44
CA ALA A 140 6.32 9.08 -5.41
C ALA A 140 5.38 9.05 -4.18
N ASP A 141 4.64 7.95 -4.01
CA ASP A 141 3.57 7.82 -3.00
C ASP A 141 3.61 6.45 -2.31
N THR A 142 3.00 6.31 -1.14
CA THR A 142 2.90 5.03 -0.42
C THR A 142 1.79 4.11 -0.96
N HIS A 143 0.84 4.66 -1.71
CA HIS A 143 -0.37 3.95 -2.12
C HIS A 143 -0.20 3.16 -3.43
N TRP A 144 -1.07 2.17 -3.61
CA TRP A 144 -1.27 1.51 -4.88
C TRP A 144 -1.68 2.50 -5.96
N ASN A 145 -1.27 2.24 -7.19
CA ASN A 145 -1.81 2.97 -8.34
C ASN A 145 -3.24 2.46 -8.67
N PRO A 146 -3.99 3.13 -9.54
CA PRO A 146 -5.36 2.72 -9.90
C PRO A 146 -5.47 1.27 -10.37
N GLN A 147 -4.49 0.76 -11.13
CA GLN A 147 -4.48 -0.62 -11.62
C GLN A 147 -4.29 -1.63 -10.47
N GLY A 148 -3.35 -1.35 -9.56
CA GLY A 148 -3.12 -2.18 -8.37
C GLY A 148 -4.35 -2.22 -7.45
N MET A 149 -4.97 -1.06 -7.26
CA MET A 149 -6.19 -0.94 -6.45
C MET A 149 -7.37 -1.71 -7.08
N ASP A 150 -7.63 -1.54 -8.37
CA ASP A 150 -8.74 -2.22 -9.06
C ASP A 150 -8.57 -3.74 -9.08
N ALA A 151 -7.34 -4.24 -9.29
CA ALA A 151 -7.05 -5.66 -9.26
C ALA A 151 -7.23 -6.25 -7.86
N ALA A 152 -6.71 -5.57 -6.82
CA ALA A 152 -6.87 -6.01 -5.44
C ALA A 152 -8.36 -5.98 -5.01
N ALA A 153 -9.11 -4.95 -5.39
CA ALA A 153 -10.55 -4.85 -5.10
C ALA A 153 -11.35 -5.96 -5.78
N SER A 154 -11.03 -6.27 -7.06
CA SER A 154 -11.68 -7.35 -7.80
C SER A 154 -11.41 -8.72 -7.16
N ALA A 155 -10.17 -8.99 -6.78
CA ALA A 155 -9.81 -10.24 -6.12
C ALA A 155 -10.42 -10.34 -4.71
N LEU A 156 -10.50 -9.23 -3.96
CA LEU A 156 -11.19 -9.19 -2.67
C LEU A 156 -12.68 -9.46 -2.82
N SER A 157 -13.34 -8.90 -3.85
CA SER A 157 -14.76 -9.17 -4.12
C SER A 157 -15.01 -10.67 -4.31
N LEU A 158 -14.21 -11.34 -5.14
CA LEU A 158 -14.30 -12.78 -5.35
C LEU A 158 -14.04 -13.59 -4.06
N PHE A 159 -13.09 -13.12 -3.24
CA PHE A 159 -12.80 -13.73 -1.94
C PHE A 159 -14.00 -13.60 -1.00
N LEU A 160 -14.62 -12.43 -0.94
CA LEU A 160 -15.81 -12.18 -0.10
C LEU A 160 -17.01 -13.02 -0.53
N GLU A 161 -17.31 -13.07 -1.84
CA GLU A 161 -18.38 -13.89 -2.39
C GLU A 161 -18.23 -15.38 -2.06
N LYS A 162 -17.00 -15.86 -1.99
CA LYS A 162 -16.71 -17.27 -1.68
C LYS A 162 -16.76 -17.60 -0.19
N ASN A 163 -16.43 -16.66 0.69
CA ASN A 163 -16.12 -16.93 2.09
C ASN A 163 -17.09 -16.23 3.06
N CYS A 164 -17.91 -15.30 2.59
CA CYS A 164 -18.82 -14.53 3.40
C CYS A 164 -20.26 -14.69 2.88
N ASP A 165 -21.22 -14.67 3.79
CA ASP A 165 -22.64 -14.62 3.43
C ASP A 165 -23.03 -13.17 3.14
N ILE A 166 -22.86 -12.76 1.88
CA ILE A 166 -23.15 -11.41 1.41
C ILE A 166 -24.25 -11.47 0.36
N GLU A 167 -25.33 -10.72 0.57
CA GLU A 167 -26.32 -10.50 -0.48
C GLU A 167 -25.71 -9.64 -1.58
N ARG A 168 -25.76 -10.14 -2.82
CA ARG A 168 -25.38 -9.33 -3.99
C ARG A 168 -26.34 -8.17 -4.14
N GLY A 169 -25.81 -6.96 -4.22
CA GLY A 169 -26.58 -5.78 -4.62
C GLY A 169 -27.08 -5.88 -6.07
N GLN A 170 -27.95 -4.96 -6.47
CA GLN A 170 -28.40 -4.88 -7.87
C GLN A 170 -27.29 -4.35 -8.77
N ASP A 171 -27.01 -5.05 -9.87
CA ASP A 171 -25.86 -4.82 -10.77
C ASP A 171 -25.82 -3.44 -11.47
N ASN A 172 -26.90 -2.67 -11.49
CA ASN A 172 -26.98 -1.42 -12.27
C ASN A 172 -27.04 -0.15 -11.43
N ARG A 173 -26.59 -0.20 -10.16
CA ARG A 173 -26.66 0.97 -9.27
C ARG A 173 -25.51 1.96 -9.46
N TYR A 174 -24.42 1.53 -10.07
CA TYR A 174 -23.18 2.32 -10.13
C TYR A 174 -22.66 2.42 -11.56
N GLN A 175 -22.10 3.58 -11.87
CA GLN A 175 -21.44 3.85 -13.13
C GLN A 175 -19.99 4.26 -12.84
N ARG A 176 -19.04 3.84 -13.69
CA ARG A 176 -17.65 4.27 -13.63
C ARG A 176 -17.37 5.23 -14.74
N LYS A 177 -16.74 6.37 -14.42
CA LYS A 177 -16.27 7.37 -15.36
C LYS A 177 -14.78 7.58 -15.18
N ALA A 178 -14.02 7.51 -16.28
CA ALA A 178 -12.60 7.83 -16.25
C ALA A 178 -12.42 9.33 -15.97
N LEU A 179 -11.52 9.64 -15.05
CA LEU A 179 -11.13 11.00 -14.69
C LEU A 179 -9.61 11.06 -14.54
N SER A 180 -8.96 11.99 -15.25
CA SER A 180 -7.54 12.22 -15.08
C SER A 180 -7.29 13.22 -13.95
N VAL A 181 -6.48 12.82 -12.98
CA VAL A 181 -6.11 13.63 -11.81
C VAL A 181 -4.59 13.78 -11.75
N LYS A 182 -4.11 14.95 -11.32
CA LYS A 182 -2.69 15.15 -11.02
C LYS A 182 -2.45 14.90 -9.55
N HIS A 183 -1.49 14.06 -9.25
CA HIS A 183 -1.11 13.70 -7.87
C HIS A 183 0.37 13.98 -7.63
N HIS A 184 0.69 14.59 -6.48
CA HIS A 184 2.07 14.95 -6.13
C HIS A 184 2.81 13.82 -5.41
N GLY A 185 2.11 12.93 -4.78
CA GLY A 185 2.65 11.85 -3.94
C GLY A 185 2.93 12.30 -2.50
N ASP A 186 2.53 11.47 -1.57
CA ASP A 186 2.69 11.74 -0.13
C ASP A 186 4.16 11.68 0.29
N ILE A 187 4.96 10.72 -0.24
CA ILE A 187 6.39 10.62 0.06
C ILE A 187 7.17 11.80 -0.51
N ALA A 188 6.78 12.29 -1.70
CA ALA A 188 7.39 13.51 -2.25
C ALA A 188 7.17 14.71 -1.31
N GLY A 189 5.97 14.83 -0.72
CA GLY A 189 5.69 15.82 0.31
C GLY A 189 6.54 15.65 1.58
N MET A 190 6.81 14.42 2.00
CA MET A 190 7.63 14.10 3.17
C MET A 190 9.10 14.52 3.01
N LEU A 191 9.61 14.65 1.79
CA LEU A 191 10.97 15.14 1.53
C LEU A 191 11.15 16.61 1.90
N MET A 192 10.06 17.37 2.05
CA MET A 192 10.09 18.80 2.39
C MET A 192 10.95 19.64 1.44
N LEU A 193 10.93 19.30 0.15
CA LEU A 193 11.63 20.04 -0.89
C LEU A 193 10.96 21.42 -1.13
N PRO A 194 11.67 22.41 -1.69
CA PRO A 194 11.07 23.69 -2.03
C PRO A 194 9.88 23.52 -3.01
N PRO A 195 8.86 24.38 -2.97
CA PRO A 195 7.73 24.32 -3.91
C PRO A 195 8.13 24.40 -5.39
N THR A 196 9.30 24.98 -5.67
CA THR A 196 9.88 25.13 -7.01
C THR A 196 10.69 23.92 -7.48
N GLN A 197 10.70 22.82 -6.70
CA GLN A 197 11.42 21.59 -7.06
C GLN A 197 10.85 20.97 -8.34
N THR A 198 11.71 20.34 -9.12
CA THR A 198 11.38 19.65 -10.39
C THR A 198 11.76 18.16 -10.38
N LEU A 199 12.26 17.63 -9.24
CA LEU A 199 12.71 16.25 -9.12
C LEU A 199 11.54 15.25 -9.10
N PHE A 200 10.46 15.63 -8.43
CA PHE A 200 9.25 14.82 -8.28
C PHE A 200 8.03 15.68 -8.63
N PRO A 201 7.79 15.91 -9.94
CA PRO A 201 6.63 16.70 -10.37
C PRO A 201 5.32 15.92 -10.12
N PRO A 202 4.19 16.61 -9.98
CA PRO A 202 2.88 15.97 -9.97
C PRO A 202 2.68 15.14 -11.24
N THR A 203 2.28 13.89 -11.08
CA THR A 203 2.07 12.95 -12.19
C THR A 203 0.57 12.79 -12.47
N PRO A 204 0.12 12.79 -13.74
CA PRO A 204 -1.26 12.47 -14.07
C PRO A 204 -1.53 10.98 -13.95
N TYR A 205 -2.71 10.63 -13.40
CA TYR A 205 -3.23 9.27 -13.33
C TYR A 205 -4.69 9.25 -13.73
N ASP A 206 -5.08 8.23 -14.46
CA ASP A 206 -6.48 7.99 -14.77
C ASP A 206 -7.09 7.12 -13.68
N ILE A 207 -8.09 7.66 -13.00
CA ILE A 207 -8.86 6.99 -11.96
C ILE A 207 -10.29 6.71 -12.44
N SER A 208 -10.94 5.74 -11.83
CA SER A 208 -12.37 5.48 -12.05
C SER A 208 -13.19 6.20 -10.98
N GLN A 209 -13.87 7.26 -11.34
CA GLN A 209 -14.86 7.88 -10.48
C GLN A 209 -16.14 7.05 -10.50
N VAL A 210 -16.62 6.64 -9.33
CA VAL A 210 -17.84 5.86 -9.19
C VAL A 210 -18.99 6.78 -8.82
N SER A 211 -20.12 6.67 -9.53
CA SER A 211 -21.36 7.37 -9.24
C SER A 211 -22.55 6.40 -9.25
N THR A 212 -23.61 6.78 -8.55
CA THR A 212 -24.90 6.10 -8.66
C THR A 212 -25.50 6.30 -10.06
N SER A 213 -26.54 5.53 -10.40
CA SER A 213 -27.30 5.74 -11.64
C SER A 213 -27.98 7.11 -11.73
N SER A 214 -28.23 7.77 -10.59
CA SER A 214 -28.72 9.16 -10.51
C SER A 214 -27.64 10.22 -10.68
N GLY A 215 -26.36 9.83 -10.82
CA GLY A 215 -25.23 10.74 -11.00
C GLY A 215 -24.62 11.27 -9.71
N GLU A 216 -25.09 10.83 -8.55
CA GLU A 216 -24.46 11.17 -7.27
C GLU A 216 -23.13 10.41 -7.12
N LEU A 217 -22.08 11.12 -6.71
CA LEU A 217 -20.81 10.48 -6.40
C LEU A 217 -20.99 9.47 -5.27
N TRP A 218 -20.52 8.25 -5.51
CA TRP A 218 -20.41 7.29 -4.42
C TRP A 218 -19.28 7.72 -3.50
N SER A 219 -19.63 7.98 -2.25
CA SER A 219 -18.68 8.23 -1.16
C SER A 219 -19.02 7.27 -0.03
N PRO A 220 -18.02 6.55 0.50
CA PRO A 220 -18.22 5.70 1.66
C PRO A 220 -18.57 6.52 2.91
#